data_207a477aed7efad3b008f23e235b3d1f
#
_entry.id   207a477aed7efad3b008f23e235b3d1f
#
_cell.length_a   1.000
_cell.length_b   1.000
_cell.length_c   1.000
_cell.angle_alpha   90.00
_cell.angle_beta   90.00
_cell.angle_gamma   90.00
#
_symmetry.space_group_name_H-M   'P 1'
#
loop_
_entity.id
_entity.type
_entity.pdbx_description
1 polymer ?
#
loop_
_entity_poly.entity_id
_entity_poly.type
_entity_poly.pdbx_seq_one_letter_code
_entity_poly.pdbx_strand_id
1 'polypeptide(L)'
;MALVFVIPGLLFTVACGKKEVVDEEVVVVEEDDSAAMAAAEQAAAEEAARKAAMDARELFLYEDINFEFDKSDLLAESQEILRGKAEYLKDNPDVLVIIEGHCDERGTNEYNLALGDRRASSARAFLVNLGIAGSRLTSVSYGEERPADPGHDEEAWSKNRRAHFAID
;
A
#
# COMPACT_ATOMS: atom_id res chain seq x y z
N MET A 1 17.28 -9.27 51.97
CA MET A 1 18.53 -9.42 52.75
C MET A 1 19.40 -8.26 52.36
N ALA A 2 19.52 -7.30 53.29
CA ALA A 2 20.31 -6.10 53.13
C ALA A 2 21.72 -6.38 53.66
N LEU A 3 22.75 -6.02 52.93
CA LEU A 3 24.10 -6.02 53.44
C LEU A 3 24.64 -4.60 53.37
N VAL A 4 24.75 -4.03 54.58
CA VAL A 4 25.38 -2.75 54.90
C VAL A 4 26.87 -3.02 55.06
N PHE A 5 27.73 -2.29 54.38
CA PHE A 5 29.15 -2.23 54.75
C PHE A 5 29.51 -0.83 55.21
N VAL A 6 29.99 -0.81 56.46
CA VAL A 6 30.42 0.35 57.23
C VAL A 6 31.89 0.64 56.91
N ILE A 7 32.18 1.91 56.73
CA ILE A 7 33.49 2.51 56.54
C ILE A 7 34.18 2.66 57.93
N PRO A 8 35.49 2.53 58.02
CA PRO A 8 36.23 3.32 58.99
C PRO A 8 37.23 4.27 58.30
N GLY A 9 37.12 5.51 58.65
CA GLY A 9 38.04 6.55 58.28
C GLY A 9 39.39 6.42 59.00
N LEU A 10 40.41 6.94 58.40
CA LEU A 10 41.64 7.34 59.12
C LEU A 10 42.27 8.61 58.56
N LEU A 11 42.80 9.35 59.47
CA LEU A 11 43.22 10.75 59.51
C LEU A 11 44.53 11.04 58.75
N PHE A 12 44.56 12.22 58.15
CA PHE A 12 45.66 13.22 58.03
C PHE A 12 47.11 12.82 58.02
N THR A 13 47.83 13.24 56.94
CA THR A 13 49.10 14.01 57.10
C THR A 13 49.19 15.03 55.95
N VAL A 14 49.39 16.30 56.36
CA VAL A 14 49.76 17.44 55.53
C VAL A 14 51.24 17.28 55.15
N ALA A 15 51.51 17.26 53.82
CA ALA A 15 52.89 17.53 53.33
C ALA A 15 52.77 18.48 52.12
N CYS A 16 53.37 19.62 52.28
CA CYS A 16 53.54 20.68 51.30
C CYS A 16 54.51 20.21 50.22
N GLY A 17 54.09 20.33 48.91
CA GLY A 17 55.08 20.09 47.88
C GLY A 17 54.48 20.02 46.48
N LYS A 18 54.75 21.05 45.68
CA LYS A 18 54.70 21.13 44.20
C LYS A 18 53.36 20.92 43.49
N LYS A 19 52.91 22.01 42.90
CA LYS A 19 51.85 22.12 41.91
C LYS A 19 52.31 21.40 40.63
N GLU A 20 51.92 20.17 40.47
CA GLU A 20 51.87 19.52 39.13
C GLU A 20 50.54 19.91 38.52
N VAL A 21 50.62 20.58 37.36
CA VAL A 21 49.50 20.83 36.47
C VAL A 21 49.23 19.48 35.83
N VAL A 22 48.19 18.80 36.29
CA VAL A 22 47.63 17.65 35.55
C VAL A 22 46.84 18.26 34.42
N ASP A 23 47.37 18.15 33.21
CA ASP A 23 46.58 18.32 31.97
C ASP A 23 45.45 17.27 32.03
N GLU A 24 44.25 17.73 32.33
CA GLU A 24 43.04 16.94 32.15
C GLU A 24 42.81 16.86 30.65
N GLU A 25 43.31 15.76 30.06
CA GLU A 25 43.04 15.39 28.68
C GLU A 25 41.53 15.15 28.58
N VAL A 26 40.80 16.20 28.12
CA VAL A 26 39.41 16.10 27.77
C VAL A 26 39.32 15.13 26.57
N VAL A 27 39.06 13.87 26.88
CA VAL A 27 38.65 12.91 25.84
C VAL A 27 37.34 13.40 25.29
N VAL A 28 37.39 14.16 24.21
CA VAL A 28 36.23 14.45 23.37
C VAL A 28 35.85 13.12 22.75
N VAL A 29 34.86 12.45 23.33
CA VAL A 29 34.20 11.33 22.69
C VAL A 29 33.44 11.98 21.52
N GLU A 30 34.02 11.93 20.34
CA GLU A 30 33.28 12.19 19.10
C GLU A 30 32.20 11.10 19.04
N GLU A 31 30.97 11.44 19.44
CA GLU A 31 29.83 10.58 19.21
C GLU A 31 29.78 10.36 17.68
N ASP A 32 29.71 9.10 17.27
CA ASP A 32 29.70 8.70 15.87
C ASP A 32 28.36 9.10 15.25
N ASP A 33 28.25 10.38 14.90
CA ASP A 33 27.08 10.96 14.20
C ASP A 33 26.75 10.20 12.89
N SER A 34 27.71 9.44 12.35
CA SER A 34 27.52 8.70 11.10
C SER A 34 26.52 7.57 11.24
N ALA A 35 26.52 6.87 12.37
CA ALA A 35 25.56 5.79 12.65
C ALA A 35 24.15 6.35 12.87
N ALA A 36 24.02 7.49 13.53
CA ALA A 36 22.75 8.17 13.75
C ALA A 36 22.18 8.73 12.42
N MET A 37 23.02 9.29 11.57
CA MET A 37 22.61 9.75 10.24
C MET A 37 22.19 8.58 9.34
N ALA A 38 22.91 7.47 9.33
CA ALA A 38 22.56 6.29 8.57
C ALA A 38 21.22 5.68 9.04
N ALA A 39 20.98 5.64 10.35
CA ALA A 39 19.71 5.17 10.90
C ALA A 39 18.54 6.11 10.54
N ALA A 40 18.76 7.43 10.54
CA ALA A 40 17.76 8.41 10.13
C ALA A 40 17.43 8.30 8.62
N GLU A 41 18.43 8.07 7.77
CA GLU A 41 18.25 7.87 6.34
C GLU A 41 17.48 6.57 6.06
N GLN A 42 17.80 5.48 6.75
CA GLN A 42 17.06 4.23 6.66
C GLN A 42 15.60 4.38 7.09
N ALA A 43 15.34 5.05 8.22
CA ALA A 43 13.99 5.29 8.70
C ALA A 43 13.17 6.15 7.70
N ALA A 44 13.79 7.17 7.10
CA ALA A 44 13.15 7.99 6.07
C ALA A 44 12.86 7.19 4.79
N ALA A 45 13.77 6.29 4.38
CA ALA A 45 13.57 5.42 3.23
C ALA A 45 12.44 4.39 3.48
N GLU A 46 12.38 3.80 4.68
CA GLU A 46 11.29 2.89 5.08
C GLU A 46 9.93 3.59 5.11
N GLU A 47 9.88 4.81 5.63
CA GLU A 47 8.64 5.61 5.66
C GLU A 47 8.19 5.96 4.24
N ALA A 48 9.11 6.37 3.37
CA ALA A 48 8.81 6.65 1.97
C ALA A 48 8.32 5.39 1.22
N ALA A 49 8.94 4.24 1.45
CA ALA A 49 8.53 2.97 0.86
C ALA A 49 7.13 2.54 1.35
N ARG A 50 6.86 2.71 2.65
CA ARG A 50 5.54 2.43 3.21
C ARG A 50 4.47 3.33 2.62
N LYS A 51 4.74 4.61 2.47
CA LYS A 51 3.83 5.56 1.83
C LYS A 51 3.56 5.17 0.38
N ALA A 52 4.59 4.88 -0.40
CA ALA A 52 4.45 4.45 -1.79
C ALA A 52 3.61 3.16 -1.92
N ALA A 53 3.78 2.21 -1.00
CA ALA A 53 2.98 0.99 -0.98
C ALA A 53 1.51 1.25 -0.64
N MET A 54 1.23 2.21 0.26
CA MET A 54 -0.14 2.64 0.57
C MET A 54 -0.79 3.33 -0.62
N ASP A 55 -0.07 4.26 -1.27
CA ASP A 55 -0.55 4.98 -2.45
C ASP A 55 -0.85 4.00 -3.61
N ALA A 56 0.03 3.00 -3.84
CA ALA A 56 -0.18 1.96 -4.85
C ALA A 56 -1.40 1.08 -4.55
N ARG A 57 -1.62 0.75 -3.26
CA ARG A 57 -2.81 -0.01 -2.84
C ARG A 57 -4.09 0.81 -3.01
N GLU A 58 -4.06 2.09 -2.68
CA GLU A 58 -5.18 2.99 -2.86
C GLU A 58 -5.54 3.11 -4.34
N LEU A 59 -4.56 3.35 -5.20
CA LEU A 59 -4.75 3.39 -6.65
C LEU A 59 -5.35 2.07 -7.17
N PHE A 60 -4.85 0.93 -6.70
CA PHE A 60 -5.38 -0.38 -7.07
C PHE A 60 -6.87 -0.53 -6.72
N LEU A 61 -7.31 -0.05 -5.55
CA LEU A 61 -8.68 -0.21 -5.05
C LEU A 61 -9.66 0.79 -5.67
N TYR A 62 -9.23 2.02 -5.91
CA TYR A 62 -10.15 3.11 -6.28
C TYR A 62 -10.17 3.43 -7.78
N GLU A 63 -9.21 2.95 -8.54
CA GLU A 63 -9.21 3.16 -9.99
C GLU A 63 -9.99 2.05 -10.69
N ASP A 64 -11.21 2.36 -11.09
CA ASP A 64 -12.07 1.45 -11.85
C ASP A 64 -11.71 1.45 -13.34
N ILE A 65 -12.07 0.39 -14.06
CA ILE A 65 -12.03 0.37 -15.52
C ILE A 65 -13.43 0.54 -16.08
N ASN A 66 -13.55 1.42 -17.08
CA ASN A 66 -14.83 1.76 -17.68
C ASN A 66 -15.04 1.05 -19.04
N PHE A 67 -16.32 0.92 -19.40
CA PHE A 67 -16.77 0.29 -20.64
C PHE A 67 -17.73 1.20 -21.41
N GLU A 68 -17.73 1.04 -22.71
CA GLU A 68 -18.76 1.64 -23.55
C GLU A 68 -20.14 1.03 -23.30
N PHE A 69 -21.18 1.73 -23.76
CA PHE A 69 -22.52 1.24 -23.67
C PHE A 69 -22.67 -0.11 -24.38
N ASP A 70 -23.29 -1.06 -23.69
CA ASP A 70 -23.58 -2.41 -24.17
C ASP A 70 -22.34 -3.22 -24.63
N LYS A 71 -21.12 -2.83 -24.15
CA LYS A 71 -19.88 -3.53 -24.49
C LYS A 71 -19.17 -4.06 -23.26
N SER A 72 -18.36 -5.09 -23.48
CA SER A 72 -17.43 -5.69 -22.53
C SER A 72 -15.98 -5.70 -23.04
N ASP A 73 -15.74 -5.06 -24.21
CA ASP A 73 -14.38 -4.91 -24.73
C ASP A 73 -13.60 -3.87 -23.92
N LEU A 74 -12.33 -4.16 -23.67
CA LEU A 74 -11.46 -3.28 -22.91
C LEU A 74 -10.98 -2.10 -23.76
N LEU A 75 -11.26 -0.89 -23.32
CA LEU A 75 -10.72 0.33 -23.89
C LEU A 75 -9.19 0.40 -23.71
N ALA A 76 -8.50 1.18 -24.54
CA ALA A 76 -7.06 1.35 -24.41
C ALA A 76 -6.66 1.90 -23.04
N GLU A 77 -7.39 2.87 -22.50
CA GLU A 77 -7.21 3.42 -21.17
C GLU A 77 -7.40 2.35 -20.08
N SER A 78 -8.49 1.55 -20.17
CA SER A 78 -8.73 0.43 -19.26
C SER A 78 -7.60 -0.60 -19.28
N GLN A 79 -6.98 -0.84 -20.43
CA GLN A 79 -5.84 -1.75 -20.55
C GLN A 79 -4.59 -1.19 -19.85
N GLU A 80 -4.35 0.14 -19.89
CA GLU A 80 -3.24 0.77 -19.14
C GLU A 80 -3.45 0.65 -17.63
N ILE A 81 -4.66 0.94 -17.15
CA ILE A 81 -5.03 0.74 -15.73
C ILE A 81 -4.79 -0.71 -15.31
N LEU A 82 -5.23 -1.67 -16.12
CA LEU A 82 -5.03 -3.10 -15.84
C LEU A 82 -3.54 -3.51 -15.84
N ARG A 83 -2.68 -2.85 -16.63
CA ARG A 83 -1.22 -3.08 -16.56
C ARG A 83 -0.67 -2.63 -15.22
N GLY A 84 -1.04 -1.44 -14.74
CA GLY A 84 -0.66 -0.95 -13.43
C GLY A 84 -1.13 -1.89 -12.30
N LYS A 85 -2.39 -2.36 -12.38
CA LYS A 85 -2.92 -3.34 -11.44
C LYS A 85 -2.17 -4.68 -11.48
N ALA A 86 -1.74 -5.12 -12.66
CA ALA A 86 -0.94 -6.35 -12.79
C ALA A 86 0.46 -6.19 -12.16
N GLU A 87 1.09 -5.03 -12.25
CA GLU A 87 2.35 -4.75 -11.57
C GLU A 87 2.19 -4.82 -10.05
N TYR A 88 1.17 -4.12 -9.51
CA TYR A 88 0.83 -4.22 -8.09
C TYR A 88 0.64 -5.67 -7.63
N LEU A 89 -0.09 -6.49 -8.39
CA LEU A 89 -0.34 -7.89 -8.06
C LEU A 89 0.91 -8.78 -8.16
N LYS A 90 1.88 -8.44 -9.00
CA LYS A 90 3.19 -9.14 -9.07
C LYS A 90 4.05 -8.84 -7.84
N ASP A 91 4.02 -7.59 -7.39
CA ASP A 91 4.75 -7.15 -6.19
C ASP A 91 4.09 -7.65 -4.90
N ASN A 92 2.80 -8.01 -4.96
CA ASN A 92 2.02 -8.50 -3.82
C ASN A 92 1.42 -9.88 -4.11
N PRO A 93 2.21 -10.96 -4.08
CA PRO A 93 1.80 -12.30 -4.54
C PRO A 93 0.67 -12.94 -3.72
N ASP A 94 0.51 -12.55 -2.47
CA ASP A 94 -0.49 -13.10 -1.53
C ASP A 94 -1.87 -12.44 -1.65
N VAL A 95 -1.98 -11.34 -2.40
CA VAL A 95 -3.25 -10.61 -2.58
C VAL A 95 -4.19 -11.40 -3.47
N LEU A 96 -5.39 -11.66 -2.96
CA LEU A 96 -6.53 -12.22 -3.72
C LEU A 96 -7.47 -11.08 -4.10
N VAL A 97 -8.05 -11.14 -5.28
CA VAL A 97 -8.84 -10.05 -5.86
C VAL A 97 -10.20 -10.54 -6.31
N ILE A 98 -11.22 -9.79 -5.97
CA ILE A 98 -12.56 -9.90 -6.53
C ILE A 98 -12.71 -8.79 -7.57
N ILE A 99 -13.09 -9.17 -8.79
CA ILE A 99 -13.36 -8.26 -9.90
C ILE A 99 -14.88 -8.19 -10.04
N GLU A 100 -15.45 -7.04 -9.72
CA GLU A 100 -16.88 -6.80 -9.68
C GLU A 100 -17.32 -6.10 -10.98
N GLY A 101 -18.20 -6.73 -11.75
CA GLY A 101 -18.74 -6.18 -12.98
C GLY A 101 -20.06 -5.46 -12.75
N HIS A 102 -20.14 -4.22 -13.24
CA HIS A 102 -21.30 -3.35 -13.11
C HIS A 102 -21.82 -2.83 -14.44
N CYS A 103 -23.11 -2.48 -14.45
CA CYS A 103 -23.81 -1.91 -15.59
C CYS A 103 -24.55 -0.64 -15.18
N ASP A 104 -24.94 0.14 -16.18
CA ASP A 104 -25.97 1.17 -16.00
C ASP A 104 -27.36 0.51 -15.93
N GLU A 105 -28.36 1.28 -15.56
CA GLU A 105 -29.76 0.82 -15.32
C GLU A 105 -30.54 0.46 -16.59
N ARG A 106 -29.98 0.65 -17.77
CA ARG A 106 -30.69 0.41 -19.05
C ARG A 106 -30.66 -1.07 -19.41
N GLY A 107 -31.83 -1.67 -19.50
CA GLY A 107 -32.01 -3.07 -19.85
C GLY A 107 -32.83 -3.84 -18.82
N THR A 108 -32.72 -5.17 -18.83
CA THR A 108 -33.28 -6.01 -17.77
C THR A 108 -32.19 -6.43 -16.81
N ASN A 109 -32.58 -6.69 -15.56
CA ASN A 109 -31.63 -7.12 -14.53
C ASN A 109 -30.84 -8.37 -14.97
N GLU A 110 -31.50 -9.37 -15.57
CA GLU A 110 -30.86 -10.59 -16.04
C GLU A 110 -29.83 -10.31 -17.15
N TYR A 111 -30.15 -9.37 -18.05
CA TYR A 111 -29.24 -8.94 -19.11
C TYR A 111 -28.03 -8.24 -18.51
N ASN A 112 -28.24 -7.31 -17.58
CA ASN A 112 -27.20 -6.54 -16.92
C ASN A 112 -26.31 -7.40 -16.03
N LEU A 113 -26.85 -8.41 -15.35
CA LEU A 113 -26.05 -9.41 -14.65
C LEU A 113 -25.12 -10.17 -15.62
N ALA A 114 -25.64 -10.62 -16.76
CA ALA A 114 -24.82 -11.30 -17.76
C ALA A 114 -23.77 -10.37 -18.40
N LEU A 115 -24.09 -9.09 -18.62
CA LEU A 115 -23.15 -8.09 -19.17
C LEU A 115 -22.05 -7.76 -18.16
N GLY A 116 -22.40 -7.58 -16.88
CA GLY A 116 -21.44 -7.37 -15.80
C GLY A 116 -20.48 -8.56 -15.65
N ASP A 117 -20.97 -9.79 -15.77
CA ASP A 117 -20.11 -10.98 -15.76
C ASP A 117 -19.12 -10.98 -16.93
N ARG A 118 -19.55 -10.64 -18.14
CA ARG A 118 -18.66 -10.52 -19.30
C ARG A 118 -17.59 -9.44 -19.08
N ARG A 119 -17.92 -8.29 -18.46
CA ARG A 119 -16.98 -7.21 -18.13
C ARG A 119 -15.93 -7.67 -17.13
N ALA A 120 -16.36 -8.25 -16.02
CA ALA A 120 -15.45 -8.81 -15.01
C ALA A 120 -14.55 -9.92 -15.60
N SER A 121 -15.12 -10.79 -16.44
CA SER A 121 -14.39 -11.84 -17.14
C SER A 121 -13.36 -11.30 -18.13
N SER A 122 -13.66 -10.21 -18.86
CA SER A 122 -12.72 -9.54 -19.77
C SER A 122 -11.52 -8.97 -19.01
N ALA A 123 -11.77 -8.29 -17.90
CA ALA A 123 -10.72 -7.76 -17.03
C ALA A 123 -9.85 -8.88 -16.45
N ARG A 124 -10.49 -9.95 -15.94
CA ARG A 124 -9.80 -11.15 -15.42
C ARG A 124 -8.92 -11.80 -16.48
N ALA A 125 -9.45 -12.02 -17.67
CA ALA A 125 -8.70 -12.64 -18.76
C ALA A 125 -7.46 -11.81 -19.14
N PHE A 126 -7.58 -10.48 -19.16
CA PHE A 126 -6.46 -9.59 -19.43
C PHE A 126 -5.37 -9.69 -18.37
N LEU A 127 -5.72 -9.69 -17.07
CA LEU A 127 -4.77 -9.87 -15.98
C LEU A 127 -4.07 -11.25 -16.03
N VAL A 128 -4.80 -12.30 -16.37
CA VAL A 128 -4.21 -13.65 -16.58
C VAL A 128 -3.21 -13.63 -17.73
N ASN A 129 -3.52 -12.96 -18.84
CA ASN A 129 -2.61 -12.81 -19.98
C ASN A 129 -1.34 -12.02 -19.61
N LEU A 130 -1.40 -11.14 -18.61
CA LEU A 130 -0.25 -10.43 -18.05
C LEU A 130 0.54 -11.27 -17.01
N GLY A 131 0.13 -12.52 -16.78
CA GLY A 131 0.84 -13.48 -15.94
C GLY A 131 0.33 -13.58 -14.50
N ILE A 132 -0.81 -12.97 -14.16
CA ILE A 132 -1.42 -13.14 -12.83
C ILE A 132 -2.13 -14.51 -12.78
N ALA A 133 -1.86 -15.28 -11.72
CA ALA A 133 -2.49 -16.59 -11.55
C ALA A 133 -4.02 -16.48 -11.45
N GLY A 134 -4.75 -17.20 -12.30
CA GLY A 134 -6.21 -17.15 -12.36
C GLY A 134 -6.90 -17.59 -11.06
N SER A 135 -6.20 -18.36 -10.20
CA SER A 135 -6.67 -18.74 -8.86
C SER A 135 -6.71 -17.59 -7.87
N ARG A 136 -6.01 -16.49 -8.16
CA ARG A 136 -6.01 -15.25 -7.35
C ARG A 136 -7.14 -14.29 -7.74
N LEU A 137 -7.84 -14.56 -8.82
CA LEU A 137 -8.80 -13.64 -9.43
C LEU A 137 -10.19 -14.28 -9.46
N THR A 138 -11.13 -13.71 -8.73
CA THR A 138 -12.54 -14.11 -8.74
C THR A 138 -13.35 -13.03 -9.48
N SER A 139 -14.19 -13.41 -10.42
CA SER A 139 -15.13 -12.50 -11.09
C SER A 139 -16.55 -12.66 -10.52
N VAL A 140 -17.20 -11.53 -10.26
CA VAL A 140 -18.58 -11.46 -9.75
C VAL A 140 -19.32 -10.37 -10.53
N SER A 141 -20.57 -10.55 -10.83
CA SER A 141 -21.42 -9.52 -11.41
C SER A 141 -22.47 -9.04 -10.42
N TYR A 142 -22.63 -7.75 -10.35
CA TYR A 142 -23.75 -7.08 -9.66
C TYR A 142 -24.74 -6.44 -10.65
N GLY A 143 -24.45 -6.50 -11.95
CA GLY A 143 -25.30 -5.85 -12.96
C GLY A 143 -25.52 -4.38 -12.60
N GLU A 144 -26.79 -3.96 -12.50
CA GLU A 144 -27.21 -2.60 -12.14
C GLU A 144 -27.46 -2.40 -10.63
N GLU A 145 -27.35 -3.46 -9.81
CA GLU A 145 -27.79 -3.44 -8.41
C GLU A 145 -26.92 -2.59 -7.48
N ARG A 146 -25.68 -2.26 -7.91
CA ARG A 146 -24.74 -1.46 -7.12
C ARG A 146 -24.19 -0.29 -7.94
N PRO A 147 -24.99 0.75 -8.18
CA PRO A 147 -24.54 1.91 -8.94
C PRO A 147 -23.49 2.72 -8.14
N ALA A 148 -22.48 3.22 -8.84
CA ALA A 148 -21.50 4.18 -8.28
C ALA A 148 -22.12 5.58 -8.21
N ASP A 149 -22.93 5.92 -9.20
CA ASP A 149 -23.67 7.17 -9.27
C ASP A 149 -25.17 6.86 -9.49
N PRO A 150 -26.07 7.31 -8.58
CA PRO A 150 -27.51 7.05 -8.66
C PRO A 150 -28.25 7.95 -9.66
N GLY A 151 -27.55 8.81 -10.41
CA GLY A 151 -28.14 9.66 -11.43
C GLY A 151 -28.67 8.86 -12.63
N HIS A 152 -29.60 9.47 -13.38
CA HIS A 152 -30.29 8.86 -14.52
C HIS A 152 -29.92 9.57 -15.83
N ASP A 153 -28.65 9.92 -16.01
CA ASP A 153 -28.10 10.58 -17.18
C ASP A 153 -26.82 9.88 -17.68
N GLU A 154 -26.31 10.31 -18.83
CA GLU A 154 -25.14 9.68 -19.42
C GLU A 154 -23.89 9.86 -18.57
N GLU A 155 -23.80 10.91 -17.75
CA GLU A 155 -22.66 11.10 -16.84
C GLU A 155 -22.68 10.01 -15.76
N ALA A 156 -23.81 9.80 -15.10
CA ALA A 156 -23.98 8.73 -14.10
C ALA A 156 -23.84 7.34 -14.74
N TRP A 157 -24.46 7.12 -15.89
CA TRP A 157 -24.37 5.82 -16.56
C TRP A 157 -22.96 5.46 -16.98
N SER A 158 -22.15 6.42 -17.43
CA SER A 158 -20.76 6.17 -17.78
C SER A 158 -19.93 5.73 -16.59
N LYS A 159 -20.18 6.27 -15.39
CA LYS A 159 -19.53 5.85 -14.13
C LYS A 159 -20.01 4.46 -13.69
N ASN A 160 -21.26 4.11 -13.98
CA ASN A 160 -21.84 2.82 -13.60
C ASN A 160 -21.34 1.67 -14.51
N ARG A 161 -20.99 1.95 -15.76
CA ARG A 161 -20.42 0.96 -16.69
C ARG A 161 -18.96 0.67 -16.38
N ARG A 162 -18.70 -0.08 -15.32
CA ARG A 162 -17.32 -0.29 -14.80
C ARG A 162 -17.05 -1.73 -14.38
N ALA A 163 -15.78 -2.05 -14.21
CA ALA A 163 -15.36 -3.13 -13.32
C ALA A 163 -14.53 -2.56 -12.18
N HIS A 164 -14.90 -2.92 -10.97
CA HIS A 164 -14.27 -2.54 -9.71
C HIS A 164 -13.39 -3.67 -9.17
N PHE A 165 -12.36 -3.34 -8.40
CA PHE A 165 -11.40 -4.30 -7.87
C PHE A 165 -11.36 -4.23 -6.34
N ALA A 166 -11.78 -5.31 -5.69
CA ALA A 166 -11.70 -5.45 -4.25
C ALA A 166 -10.63 -6.49 -3.87
N ILE A 167 -9.98 -6.27 -2.74
CA ILE A 167 -9.07 -7.26 -2.14
C ILE A 167 -9.89 -8.11 -1.19
N ASP A 168 -9.77 -9.45 -1.32
CA ASP A 168 -10.47 -10.44 -0.49
C ASP A 168 -9.75 -10.64 0.87
#